data_29a72bbbdc39d96d3134c62641fad01a
#
_entry.id   29a72bbbdc39d96d3134c62641fad01a
#
_cell.length_a   1.000
_cell.length_b   1.000
_cell.length_c   1.000
_cell.angle_alpha   90.00
_cell.angle_beta   90.00
_cell.angle_gamma   90.00
#
_symmetry.space_group_name_H-M   'P 1'
#
loop_
_entity.id
_entity.type
_entity.pdbx_description
1 polymer ?
#
loop_
_entity_poly.entity_id
_entity_poly.type
_entity_poly.pdbx_seq_one_letter_code
_entity_poly.pdbx_strand_id
1 'polypeptide(L)'
;MSATIKPFTDEFEEYGRDESRASGEASSISFPTTEDEVRAILEKLHAERVPVTVQGARTGLAAGAVPHGGHILNTSRMNRYLGLRRDEQGQFLLRVEPGVVLSELRKQLGKKVLPAAGWEQASLKAYDEFQDAPEQFFPTDPTEASACLGGMAACSASGARSYAYGPMRPYVTGLHVVLADGDLLELHRGEVFARGRRLSLITVQGRTLELDLPDYTMPKTKNASGYFVADDMDAIDLFIGACGTLGVITELEIALQAAPAVVWGVSCFFDSEDKAVSFTDSVRPVLSHAAAIEYFDAGALDILRRQREQSTAFASLPALDKDAKVCVYVELDCDDEAQATEELYHLGWVLELAGGSDDATWVARTEVDRECQRFFRHAVPESVNMLIDERRRTDPTITKLGSDMSVPNARLADVIALYRSTLAESGLESAAWGHIGNNHLHVNILPRDAQDHRRGGELFAQWASEVTAMGGAVSAEHGVGKIKAGFLETMYGHEAMVESARLKLQLDPAGQLGRGNLFSEKLLDELVQKGGA
;
A
#
# COMPACT_ATOMS: atom_id res chain seq x y z
N MET A 1 -18.51 -24.17 15.62
CA MET A 1 -18.09 -25.24 14.65
C MET A 1 -16.65 -24.94 14.31
N SER A 2 -15.75 -25.92 14.43
CA SER A 2 -14.33 -25.72 14.11
C SER A 2 -14.19 -25.31 12.63
N ALA A 3 -13.43 -24.26 12.33
CA ALA A 3 -13.14 -23.85 10.96
C ALA A 3 -12.53 -25.02 10.21
N THR A 4 -13.11 -25.36 9.07
CA THR A 4 -12.75 -26.58 8.34
C THR A 4 -11.55 -26.29 7.44
N ILE A 5 -10.43 -26.95 7.66
CA ILE A 5 -9.35 -27.05 6.69
C ILE A 5 -9.84 -27.93 5.54
N LYS A 6 -9.88 -27.35 4.32
CA LYS A 6 -10.30 -28.03 3.10
C LYS A 6 -9.10 -28.35 2.23
N PRO A 7 -9.10 -29.47 1.46
CA PRO A 7 -8.12 -29.67 0.41
C PRO A 7 -8.17 -28.53 -0.60
N PHE A 8 -7.03 -28.12 -1.14
CA PHE A 8 -6.96 -27.17 -2.23
C PHE A 8 -7.26 -27.91 -3.55
N THR A 9 -8.34 -27.53 -4.20
CA THR A 9 -8.83 -28.14 -5.45
C THR A 9 -9.08 -27.06 -6.48
N ASP A 10 -9.44 -27.44 -7.71
CA ASP A 10 -9.75 -26.51 -8.80
C ASP A 10 -10.82 -25.46 -8.42
N GLU A 11 -11.72 -25.77 -7.47
CA GLU A 11 -12.69 -24.81 -6.90
C GLU A 11 -11.99 -23.59 -6.27
N PHE A 12 -10.75 -23.74 -5.80
CA PHE A 12 -9.98 -22.70 -5.13
C PHE A 12 -8.82 -22.16 -5.97
N GLU A 13 -8.70 -22.52 -7.25
CA GLU A 13 -7.60 -22.12 -8.13
C GLU A 13 -7.32 -20.61 -8.07
N GLU A 14 -8.36 -19.78 -7.99
CA GLU A 14 -8.23 -18.33 -7.89
C GLU A 14 -7.48 -17.85 -6.64
N TYR A 15 -7.45 -18.64 -5.55
CA TYR A 15 -6.69 -18.33 -4.34
C TYR A 15 -5.20 -18.65 -4.46
N GLY A 16 -4.78 -19.31 -5.53
CA GLY A 16 -3.38 -19.54 -5.88
C GLY A 16 -2.66 -18.28 -6.41
N ARG A 17 -3.35 -17.14 -6.60
CA ARG A 17 -2.81 -15.93 -7.23
C ARG A 17 -3.28 -14.64 -6.55
N ASP A 18 -2.58 -13.55 -6.82
CA ASP A 18 -2.95 -12.17 -6.47
C ASP A 18 -2.85 -11.24 -7.70
N GLU A 19 -3.01 -9.94 -7.51
CA GLU A 19 -2.96 -8.97 -8.62
C GLU A 19 -1.55 -8.74 -9.19
N SER A 20 -0.50 -9.33 -8.62
CA SER A 20 0.84 -9.35 -9.21
C SER A 20 0.92 -10.20 -10.49
N ARG A 21 -0.11 -11.00 -10.76
CA ARG A 21 -0.16 -12.02 -11.82
C ARG A 21 0.75 -13.23 -11.58
N ALA A 22 1.46 -13.28 -10.45
CA ALA A 22 2.13 -14.49 -10.01
C ALA A 22 1.11 -15.53 -9.53
N SER A 23 1.45 -16.79 -9.68
CA SER A 23 0.64 -17.92 -9.22
C SER A 23 1.47 -18.93 -8.45
N GLY A 24 0.86 -19.63 -7.52
CA GLY A 24 1.48 -20.67 -6.72
C GLY A 24 0.48 -21.77 -6.36
N GLU A 25 0.97 -22.78 -5.70
CA GLU A 25 0.20 -23.97 -5.31
C GLU A 25 0.08 -24.06 -3.79
N ALA A 26 -1.02 -24.65 -3.31
CA ALA A 26 -1.25 -24.97 -1.91
C ALA A 26 -1.80 -26.39 -1.79
N SER A 27 -1.67 -26.99 -0.59
CA SER A 27 -2.26 -28.29 -0.28
C SER A 27 -3.65 -28.17 0.31
N SER A 28 -3.92 -27.08 1.01
CA SER A 28 -5.18 -26.86 1.72
C SER A 28 -5.50 -25.38 1.90
N ILE A 29 -6.77 -25.09 2.23
CA ILE A 29 -7.29 -23.74 2.44
C ILE A 29 -8.31 -23.71 3.57
N SER A 30 -8.39 -22.59 4.30
CA SER A 30 -9.44 -22.32 5.29
C SER A 30 -9.94 -20.88 5.21
N PHE A 31 -11.18 -20.68 5.65
CA PHE A 31 -11.85 -19.39 5.71
C PHE A 31 -12.43 -19.20 7.13
N PRO A 32 -11.58 -18.86 8.12
CA PRO A 32 -12.07 -18.58 9.47
C PRO A 32 -13.03 -17.39 9.49
N THR A 33 -13.93 -17.41 10.47
CA THR A 33 -14.91 -16.35 10.73
C THR A 33 -14.74 -15.71 12.11
N THR A 34 -13.83 -16.26 12.93
CA THR A 34 -13.51 -15.76 14.27
C THR A 34 -12.01 -15.92 14.57
N GLU A 35 -11.52 -15.14 15.52
CA GLU A 35 -10.15 -15.25 16.03
C GLU A 35 -9.85 -16.62 16.61
N ASP A 36 -10.79 -17.21 17.39
CA ASP A 36 -10.62 -18.55 17.95
C ASP A 36 -10.46 -19.63 16.85
N GLU A 37 -11.14 -19.48 15.72
CA GLU A 37 -10.94 -20.35 14.57
C GLU A 37 -9.55 -20.20 13.96
N VAL A 38 -9.03 -18.97 13.84
CA VAL A 38 -7.65 -18.71 13.38
C VAL A 38 -6.65 -19.36 14.31
N ARG A 39 -6.81 -19.18 15.62
CA ARG A 39 -5.93 -19.78 16.65
C ARG A 39 -5.91 -21.30 16.54
N ALA A 40 -7.08 -21.94 16.51
CA ALA A 40 -7.19 -23.40 16.41
C ALA A 40 -6.58 -23.97 15.10
N ILE A 41 -6.73 -23.24 13.97
CA ILE A 41 -6.12 -23.62 12.69
C ILE A 41 -4.59 -23.54 12.81
N LEU A 42 -4.06 -22.42 13.33
CA LEU A 42 -2.62 -22.21 13.43
C LEU A 42 -1.97 -23.21 14.42
N GLU A 43 -2.57 -23.46 15.58
CA GLU A 43 -2.11 -24.51 16.52
C GLU A 43 -1.93 -25.86 15.83
N LYS A 44 -2.94 -26.27 15.05
CA LYS A 44 -2.88 -27.53 14.31
C LYS A 44 -1.78 -27.53 13.25
N LEU A 45 -1.72 -26.50 12.41
CA LEU A 45 -0.73 -26.40 11.34
C LEU A 45 0.69 -26.25 11.89
N HIS A 46 0.84 -25.61 13.06
CA HIS A 46 2.11 -25.50 13.76
C HIS A 46 2.61 -26.86 14.23
N ALA A 47 1.75 -27.66 14.86
CA ALA A 47 2.10 -29.03 15.28
C ALA A 47 2.51 -29.94 14.10
N GLU A 48 1.91 -29.71 12.92
CA GLU A 48 2.19 -30.45 11.69
C GLU A 48 3.33 -29.82 10.86
N ARG A 49 3.87 -28.65 11.27
CA ARG A 49 4.89 -27.85 10.57
C ARG A 49 4.51 -27.49 9.12
N VAL A 50 3.23 -27.20 8.90
CA VAL A 50 2.72 -26.83 7.57
C VAL A 50 2.95 -25.34 7.33
N PRO A 51 3.60 -24.93 6.22
CA PRO A 51 3.70 -23.49 5.84
C PRO A 51 2.33 -22.86 5.66
N VAL A 52 2.19 -21.57 6.04
CA VAL A 52 0.92 -20.84 5.96
C VAL A 52 1.09 -19.54 5.18
N THR A 53 0.29 -19.37 4.15
CA THR A 53 0.14 -18.10 3.43
C THR A 53 -1.14 -17.41 3.89
N VAL A 54 -1.02 -16.22 4.46
CA VAL A 54 -2.16 -15.41 4.89
C VAL A 54 -2.69 -14.58 3.74
N GLN A 55 -4.01 -14.57 3.55
CA GLN A 55 -4.67 -13.80 2.50
C GLN A 55 -5.84 -12.99 3.04
N GLY A 56 -6.03 -11.79 2.49
CA GLY A 56 -7.29 -11.04 2.52
C GLY A 56 -7.96 -11.07 1.15
N ALA A 57 -8.17 -9.90 0.55
CA ALA A 57 -8.78 -9.74 -0.78
C ALA A 57 -7.85 -10.09 -1.96
N ARG A 58 -6.56 -10.34 -1.74
CA ARG A 58 -5.56 -10.67 -2.76
C ARG A 58 -5.29 -9.56 -3.80
N THR A 59 -5.52 -8.33 -3.42
CA THR A 59 -5.30 -7.14 -4.27
C THR A 59 -3.84 -6.69 -4.35
N GLY A 60 -2.94 -7.38 -3.64
CA GLY A 60 -1.51 -7.05 -3.58
C GLY A 60 -0.78 -7.23 -4.91
N LEU A 61 0.23 -6.38 -5.15
CA LEU A 61 1.03 -6.34 -6.39
C LEU A 61 2.44 -6.94 -6.22
N ALA A 62 2.76 -7.50 -5.04
CA ALA A 62 4.09 -7.99 -4.72
C ALA A 62 4.17 -9.51 -4.48
N ALA A 63 3.15 -10.27 -4.88
CA ALA A 63 3.01 -11.71 -4.65
C ALA A 63 3.05 -12.13 -3.16
N GLY A 64 2.73 -11.23 -2.25
CA GLY A 64 2.73 -11.51 -0.81
C GLY A 64 1.68 -12.55 -0.41
N ALA A 65 0.55 -12.58 -1.11
CA ALA A 65 -0.56 -13.51 -0.90
C ALA A 65 -0.49 -14.79 -1.76
N VAL A 66 0.53 -14.94 -2.61
CA VAL A 66 0.70 -16.13 -3.46
C VAL A 66 1.31 -17.27 -2.64
N PRO A 67 0.68 -18.46 -2.57
CA PRO A 67 1.19 -19.57 -1.78
C PRO A 67 2.42 -20.23 -2.43
N HIS A 68 3.33 -20.71 -1.59
CA HIS A 68 4.45 -21.57 -1.98
C HIS A 68 4.31 -22.92 -1.26
N GLY A 69 3.29 -23.70 -1.63
CA GLY A 69 2.90 -24.91 -0.94
C GLY A 69 2.11 -24.64 0.35
N GLY A 70 1.90 -25.68 1.15
CA GLY A 70 1.29 -25.58 2.47
C GLY A 70 -0.19 -25.20 2.48
N HIS A 71 -0.58 -24.33 3.41
CA HIS A 71 -1.96 -23.95 3.69
C HIS A 71 -2.22 -22.48 3.38
N ILE A 72 -3.37 -22.17 2.79
CA ILE A 72 -3.89 -20.82 2.65
C ILE A 72 -4.87 -20.52 3.79
N LEU A 73 -4.59 -19.50 4.59
CA LEU A 73 -5.49 -18.95 5.59
C LEU A 73 -6.06 -17.64 5.07
N ASN A 74 -7.31 -17.66 4.60
CA ASN A 74 -7.97 -16.50 4.03
C ASN A 74 -8.93 -15.84 5.02
N THR A 75 -8.63 -14.60 5.43
CA THR A 75 -9.37 -13.85 6.46
C THR A 75 -10.55 -13.04 5.92
N SER A 76 -10.90 -13.13 4.64
CA SER A 76 -11.94 -12.30 4.02
C SER A 76 -13.34 -12.48 4.62
N ARG A 77 -13.58 -13.57 5.34
CA ARG A 77 -14.86 -13.82 6.06
C ARG A 77 -14.92 -13.22 7.46
N MET A 78 -13.80 -12.73 7.98
CA MET A 78 -13.74 -11.97 9.22
C MET A 78 -13.99 -10.49 8.90
N ASN A 79 -15.24 -10.09 8.74
CA ASN A 79 -15.61 -8.79 8.19
C ASN A 79 -16.61 -8.00 9.06
N ARG A 80 -16.64 -8.29 10.36
CA ARG A 80 -17.50 -7.60 11.31
C ARG A 80 -16.92 -6.25 11.74
N TYR A 81 -17.82 -5.32 12.08
CA TYR A 81 -17.54 -4.10 12.82
C TYR A 81 -17.77 -4.41 14.31
N LEU A 82 -16.74 -4.25 15.14
CA LEU A 82 -16.72 -4.78 16.50
C LEU A 82 -17.09 -3.74 17.54
N GLY A 83 -16.92 -2.45 17.26
CA GLY A 83 -17.24 -1.38 18.17
C GLY A 83 -16.67 -0.05 17.73
N LEU A 84 -17.12 1.02 18.40
CA LEU A 84 -16.65 2.38 18.22
C LEU A 84 -16.37 2.99 19.60
N ARG A 85 -15.33 3.79 19.73
CA ARG A 85 -15.07 4.61 20.92
C ARG A 85 -14.52 5.97 20.53
N ARG A 86 -14.53 6.91 21.48
CA ARG A 86 -13.76 8.16 21.38
C ARG A 86 -12.57 8.07 22.33
N ASP A 87 -11.44 8.56 21.86
CA ASP A 87 -10.26 8.75 22.72
C ASP A 87 -10.37 10.06 23.54
N GLU A 88 -9.35 10.34 24.34
CA GLU A 88 -9.28 11.55 25.18
C GLU A 88 -9.17 12.85 24.36
N GLN A 89 -8.70 12.76 23.12
CA GLN A 89 -8.60 13.88 22.16
C GLN A 89 -9.90 14.10 21.39
N GLY A 90 -10.89 13.20 21.57
CA GLY A 90 -12.18 13.27 20.92
C GLY A 90 -12.22 12.62 19.54
N GLN A 91 -11.16 11.91 19.13
CA GLN A 91 -11.08 11.18 17.87
C GLN A 91 -11.89 9.90 17.95
N PHE A 92 -12.58 9.55 16.86
CA PHE A 92 -13.30 8.28 16.76
C PHE A 92 -12.34 7.16 16.38
N LEU A 93 -12.37 6.08 17.14
CA LEU A 93 -11.59 4.86 16.95
C LEU A 93 -12.56 3.72 16.67
N LEU A 94 -12.43 3.09 15.51
CA LEU A 94 -13.33 2.04 15.02
C LEU A 94 -12.63 0.68 15.08
N ARG A 95 -13.21 -0.27 15.80
CA ARG A 95 -12.72 -1.66 15.88
C ARG A 95 -13.38 -2.50 14.79
N VAL A 96 -12.57 -3.21 14.03
CA VAL A 96 -13.01 -4.02 12.88
C VAL A 96 -12.20 -5.31 12.74
N GLU A 97 -12.78 -6.29 12.09
CA GLU A 97 -12.07 -7.48 11.66
C GLU A 97 -11.30 -7.25 10.36
N PRO A 98 -10.22 -8.05 10.07
CA PRO A 98 -9.29 -7.81 8.98
C PRO A 98 -9.90 -7.93 7.58
N GLY A 99 -11.00 -8.64 7.42
CA GLY A 99 -11.70 -8.83 6.15
C GLY A 99 -12.66 -7.70 5.77
N VAL A 100 -12.82 -6.65 6.60
CA VAL A 100 -13.60 -5.46 6.22
C VAL A 100 -12.97 -4.80 5.01
N VAL A 101 -13.76 -4.58 3.95
CA VAL A 101 -13.32 -4.02 2.68
C VAL A 101 -13.36 -2.49 2.72
N LEU A 102 -12.32 -1.83 2.21
CA LEU A 102 -12.17 -0.38 2.25
C LEU A 102 -13.33 0.37 1.57
N SER A 103 -13.81 -0.09 0.41
CA SER A 103 -14.95 0.54 -0.28
C SER A 103 -16.23 0.48 0.54
N GLU A 104 -16.48 -0.62 1.26
CA GLU A 104 -17.63 -0.75 2.15
C GLU A 104 -17.46 0.14 3.39
N LEU A 105 -16.26 0.20 3.97
CA LEU A 105 -15.97 1.11 5.08
C LEU A 105 -16.27 2.57 4.68
N ARG A 106 -15.73 3.01 3.55
CA ARG A 106 -15.97 4.38 3.01
C ARG A 106 -17.44 4.68 2.84
N LYS A 107 -18.18 3.73 2.25
CA LYS A 107 -19.63 3.85 2.06
C LYS A 107 -20.40 3.94 3.38
N GLN A 108 -20.03 3.16 4.39
CA GLN A 108 -20.63 3.18 5.72
C GLN A 108 -20.35 4.51 6.44
N LEU A 109 -19.11 4.98 6.39
CA LEU A 109 -18.70 6.26 7.01
C LEU A 109 -19.42 7.45 6.36
N GLY A 110 -19.44 7.55 5.02
CA GLY A 110 -20.12 8.63 4.31
C GLY A 110 -21.63 8.66 4.50
N LYS A 111 -22.26 7.50 4.79
CA LYS A 111 -23.68 7.42 5.16
C LYS A 111 -23.92 7.59 6.66
N LYS A 112 -22.87 7.61 7.45
CA LYS A 112 -22.91 7.54 8.92
C LYS A 112 -23.70 6.34 9.45
N VAL A 113 -23.67 5.20 8.73
CA VAL A 113 -24.40 3.97 9.06
C VAL A 113 -23.43 2.82 9.22
N LEU A 114 -23.08 2.49 10.46
CA LEU A 114 -22.22 1.38 10.80
C LEU A 114 -23.04 0.14 11.23
N PRO A 115 -22.61 -1.09 10.90
CA PRO A 115 -23.27 -2.31 11.33
C PRO A 115 -23.08 -2.57 12.83
N ALA A 116 -23.82 -1.85 13.68
CA ALA A 116 -23.64 -1.82 15.14
C ALA A 116 -24.36 -2.97 15.89
N ALA A 117 -24.86 -3.98 15.17
CA ALA A 117 -25.55 -5.11 15.81
C ALA A 117 -24.60 -5.90 16.73
N GLY A 118 -24.99 -6.06 18.00
CA GLY A 118 -24.18 -6.77 18.99
C GLY A 118 -23.10 -5.95 19.67
N TRP A 119 -23.01 -4.64 19.39
CA TRP A 119 -22.06 -3.76 20.09
C TRP A 119 -22.42 -3.57 21.56
N GLU A 120 -21.41 -3.36 22.38
CA GLU A 120 -21.57 -3.01 23.79
C GLU A 120 -22.18 -1.61 23.96
N GLN A 121 -22.81 -1.36 25.12
CA GLN A 121 -23.50 -0.09 25.40
C GLN A 121 -22.57 1.14 25.26
N ALA A 122 -21.28 1.01 25.63
CA ALA A 122 -20.31 2.10 25.47
C ALA A 122 -20.07 2.44 23.99
N SER A 123 -19.97 1.43 23.13
CA SER A 123 -19.80 1.61 21.68
C SER A 123 -21.07 2.18 21.02
N LEU A 124 -22.25 1.78 21.49
CA LEU A 124 -23.52 2.35 21.00
C LEU A 124 -23.63 3.84 21.35
N LYS A 125 -23.21 4.23 22.56
CA LYS A 125 -23.16 5.65 22.94
C LYS A 125 -22.20 6.46 22.06
N ALA A 126 -20.99 5.93 21.80
CA ALA A 126 -20.03 6.57 20.90
C ALA A 126 -20.56 6.64 19.45
N TYR A 127 -21.40 5.67 19.05
CA TYR A 127 -22.04 5.68 17.75
C TYR A 127 -23.13 6.76 17.63
N ASP A 128 -23.91 7.00 18.69
CA ASP A 128 -24.85 8.14 18.73
C ASP A 128 -24.08 9.47 18.55
N GLU A 129 -22.95 9.63 19.26
CA GLU A 129 -22.08 10.81 19.12
C GLU A 129 -21.49 10.93 17.71
N PHE A 130 -21.13 9.81 17.07
CA PHE A 130 -20.62 9.77 15.69
C PHE A 130 -21.67 10.23 14.68
N GLN A 131 -22.93 9.85 14.88
CA GLN A 131 -24.02 10.27 13.98
C GLN A 131 -24.23 11.80 14.01
N ASP A 132 -24.03 12.45 15.16
CA ASP A 132 -24.16 13.90 15.34
C ASP A 132 -22.89 14.68 14.96
N ALA A 133 -21.73 14.01 14.89
CA ALA A 133 -20.45 14.64 14.56
C ALA A 133 -20.37 15.05 13.06
N PRO A 134 -19.43 15.91 12.65
CA PRO A 134 -19.07 16.08 11.25
C PRO A 134 -18.78 14.74 10.56
N GLU A 135 -18.86 14.71 9.23
CA GLU A 135 -18.51 13.51 8.47
C GLU A 135 -17.09 13.04 8.84
N GLN A 136 -16.96 11.73 9.02
CA GLN A 136 -15.68 11.09 9.33
C GLN A 136 -15.24 10.22 8.17
N PHE A 137 -13.95 10.13 7.93
CA PHE A 137 -13.38 9.26 6.91
C PHE A 137 -12.13 8.52 7.41
N PHE A 138 -11.75 7.46 6.71
CA PHE A 138 -10.49 6.78 6.90
C PHE A 138 -9.48 7.27 5.86
N PRO A 139 -8.37 7.94 6.28
CA PRO A 139 -7.51 8.70 5.37
C PRO A 139 -6.70 7.88 4.38
N THR A 140 -6.41 6.60 4.71
CA THR A 140 -5.60 5.74 3.83
C THR A 140 -6.32 5.49 2.51
N ASP A 141 -5.68 5.86 1.40
CA ASP A 141 -6.30 5.91 0.06
C ASP A 141 -5.52 5.12 -1.00
N PRO A 142 -5.39 3.78 -0.88
CA PRO A 142 -4.84 2.98 -1.96
C PRO A 142 -5.78 3.02 -3.18
N THR A 143 -5.20 2.92 -4.38
CA THR A 143 -5.95 2.91 -5.64
C THR A 143 -6.99 1.79 -5.68
N GLU A 144 -6.67 0.62 -5.11
CA GLU A 144 -7.55 -0.55 -5.09
C GLU A 144 -8.44 -0.55 -3.84
N ALA A 145 -9.65 -0.08 -3.98
CA ALA A 145 -10.62 0.05 -2.89
C ALA A 145 -11.30 -1.27 -2.47
N SER A 146 -11.11 -2.36 -3.21
CA SER A 146 -11.57 -3.71 -2.81
C SER A 146 -10.61 -4.39 -1.82
N ALA A 147 -9.51 -3.73 -1.42
CA ALA A 147 -8.59 -4.22 -0.41
C ALA A 147 -9.25 -4.42 0.95
N CYS A 148 -8.87 -5.48 1.66
CA CYS A 148 -9.26 -5.70 3.06
C CYS A 148 -8.33 -4.95 4.02
N LEU A 149 -8.85 -4.42 5.12
CA LEU A 149 -8.11 -3.64 6.11
C LEU A 149 -6.92 -4.41 6.72
N GLY A 150 -7.06 -5.71 6.98
CA GLY A 150 -5.97 -6.56 7.46
C GLY A 150 -4.82 -6.67 6.45
N GLY A 151 -5.14 -6.81 5.15
CA GLY A 151 -4.15 -6.78 4.07
C GLY A 151 -3.49 -5.41 3.93
N MET A 152 -4.26 -4.32 4.09
CA MET A 152 -3.73 -2.96 4.07
C MET A 152 -2.76 -2.71 5.24
N ALA A 153 -3.09 -3.17 6.45
CA ALA A 153 -2.18 -3.09 7.60
C ALA A 153 -0.92 -3.94 7.38
N ALA A 154 -1.07 -5.16 6.84
CA ALA A 154 0.06 -6.05 6.58
C ALA A 154 1.07 -5.49 5.55
N CYS A 155 0.66 -4.57 4.65
CA CYS A 155 1.58 -3.88 3.72
C CYS A 155 1.90 -2.45 4.17
N SER A 156 1.29 -1.92 5.24
CA SER A 156 1.30 -0.49 5.55
C SER A 156 0.84 0.35 4.35
N ALA A 157 -0.36 0.03 3.83
CA ALA A 157 -0.88 0.60 2.60
C ALA A 157 -0.90 2.13 2.61
N SER A 158 -0.71 2.71 1.45
CA SER A 158 -0.75 4.15 1.22
C SER A 158 -1.27 4.42 -0.20
N GLY A 159 -1.36 5.68 -0.62
CA GLY A 159 -1.85 6.06 -1.96
C GLY A 159 -1.60 7.53 -2.24
N ALA A 160 -2.45 8.12 -3.08
CA ALA A 160 -2.34 9.51 -3.52
C ALA A 160 -2.38 10.51 -2.36
N ARG A 161 -3.34 10.35 -1.45
CA ARG A 161 -3.51 11.22 -0.28
C ARG A 161 -2.47 11.02 0.81
N SER A 162 -1.57 10.04 0.66
CA SER A 162 -0.47 9.90 1.62
C SER A 162 0.52 11.07 1.61
N TYR A 163 0.38 12.01 0.66
CA TYR A 163 1.09 13.28 0.70
C TYR A 163 0.73 14.07 1.98
N ALA A 164 -0.55 14.24 2.27
CA ALA A 164 -1.01 14.91 3.48
C ALA A 164 -1.18 13.97 4.67
N TYR A 165 -1.74 12.80 4.45
CA TYR A 165 -2.22 11.92 5.53
C TYR A 165 -1.24 10.81 5.90
N GLY A 166 -0.19 10.57 5.10
CA GLY A 166 0.73 9.46 5.33
C GLY A 166 0.15 8.09 5.00
N PRO A 167 0.87 7.00 5.35
CA PRO A 167 0.42 5.62 5.18
C PRO A 167 -0.58 5.21 6.26
N MET A 168 -1.06 3.96 6.20
CA MET A 168 -2.01 3.41 7.19
C MET A 168 -1.44 3.35 8.62
N ARG A 169 -0.12 3.24 8.79
CA ARG A 169 0.56 3.03 10.08
C ARG A 169 0.08 3.94 11.22
N PRO A 170 0.06 5.28 11.12
CA PRO A 170 -0.36 6.16 12.22
C PRO A 170 -1.84 6.01 12.60
N TYR A 171 -2.65 5.46 11.71
CA TYR A 171 -4.09 5.30 11.94
C TYR A 171 -4.46 3.95 12.58
N VAL A 172 -3.52 3.03 12.71
CA VAL A 172 -3.73 1.78 13.44
C VAL A 172 -3.38 2.02 14.90
N THR A 173 -4.39 2.02 15.77
CA THR A 173 -4.27 2.29 17.20
C THR A 173 -4.36 1.03 18.05
N GLY A 174 -4.85 -0.08 17.49
CA GLY A 174 -4.88 -1.38 18.14
C GLY A 174 -4.78 -2.52 17.13
N LEU A 175 -4.17 -3.62 17.52
CA LEU A 175 -4.06 -4.86 16.77
C LEU A 175 -4.21 -6.07 17.67
N HIS A 176 -4.97 -7.06 17.21
CA HIS A 176 -4.82 -8.45 17.66
C HIS A 176 -4.02 -9.21 16.62
N VAL A 177 -3.00 -9.93 17.06
CA VAL A 177 -2.11 -10.70 16.20
C VAL A 177 -1.98 -12.12 16.73
N VAL A 178 -2.47 -13.10 15.99
CA VAL A 178 -2.29 -14.51 16.30
C VAL A 178 -0.95 -14.99 15.75
N LEU A 179 -0.09 -15.49 16.62
CA LEU A 179 1.23 -16.02 16.30
C LEU A 179 1.15 -17.39 15.62
N ALA A 180 2.26 -17.88 15.07
CA ALA A 180 2.32 -19.15 14.35
C ALA A 180 1.86 -20.36 15.16
N ASP A 181 2.03 -20.33 16.47
CA ASP A 181 1.63 -21.37 17.43
C ASP A 181 0.21 -21.21 17.99
N GLY A 182 -0.57 -20.24 17.52
CA GLY A 182 -1.92 -19.95 17.99
C GLY A 182 -2.00 -19.06 19.23
N ASP A 183 -0.86 -18.62 19.80
CA ASP A 183 -0.85 -17.64 20.89
C ASP A 183 -1.26 -16.25 20.38
N LEU A 184 -1.77 -15.37 21.25
CA LEU A 184 -2.34 -14.09 20.88
C LEU A 184 -1.55 -12.92 21.49
N LEU A 185 -1.26 -11.92 20.67
CA LEU A 185 -0.82 -10.60 21.10
C LEU A 185 -1.98 -9.60 20.95
N GLU A 186 -2.24 -8.86 21.99
CA GLU A 186 -3.08 -7.65 21.98
C GLU A 186 -2.15 -6.45 22.14
N LEU A 187 -2.16 -5.56 21.15
CA LEU A 187 -1.26 -4.42 21.07
C LEU A 187 -2.06 -3.14 20.93
N HIS A 188 -1.75 -2.16 21.75
CA HIS A 188 -2.31 -0.81 21.65
C HIS A 188 -1.20 0.22 21.50
N ARG A 189 -1.42 1.17 20.61
CA ARG A 189 -0.46 2.25 20.35
C ARG A 189 -0.20 3.06 21.61
N GLY A 190 1.08 3.27 21.92
CA GLY A 190 1.50 4.04 23.08
C GLY A 190 1.68 3.24 24.37
N GLU A 191 1.43 1.93 24.38
CA GLU A 191 1.52 1.12 25.59
C GLU A 191 2.87 0.40 25.75
N VAL A 192 3.43 -0.14 24.67
CA VAL A 192 4.65 -0.93 24.72
C VAL A 192 5.68 -0.38 23.74
N PHE A 193 6.86 -0.06 24.26
CA PHE A 193 7.96 0.49 23.46
C PHE A 193 9.20 -0.39 23.55
N ALA A 194 9.97 -0.42 22.48
CA ALA A 194 11.31 -0.97 22.48
C ALA A 194 12.23 -0.14 23.42
N ARG A 195 13.34 -0.73 23.82
CA ARG A 195 14.45 -0.06 24.52
C ARG A 195 15.69 -0.19 23.62
N GLY A 196 16.00 0.90 22.91
CA GLY A 196 16.89 0.82 21.77
C GLY A 196 16.31 -0.14 20.74
N ARG A 197 17.03 -1.19 20.39
CA ARG A 197 16.62 -2.23 19.43
C ARG A 197 16.10 -3.51 20.09
N ARG A 198 15.72 -3.48 21.36
CA ARG A 198 15.14 -4.63 22.07
C ARG A 198 13.69 -4.37 22.42
N LEU A 199 12.82 -5.32 22.05
CA LEU A 199 11.39 -5.27 22.31
C LEU A 199 10.96 -6.49 23.12
N SER A 200 10.28 -6.24 24.26
CA SER A 200 9.70 -7.30 25.09
C SER A 200 8.18 -7.24 25.00
N LEU A 201 7.56 -8.34 24.55
CA LEU A 201 6.11 -8.49 24.43
C LEU A 201 5.60 -9.56 25.39
N ILE A 202 4.36 -9.42 25.83
CA ILE A 202 3.67 -10.42 26.65
C ILE A 202 2.42 -10.85 25.92
N THR A 203 2.27 -12.15 25.66
CA THR A 203 1.08 -12.71 25.04
C THR A 203 -0.09 -12.78 26.02
N VAL A 204 -1.31 -12.95 25.51
CA VAL A 204 -2.52 -13.11 26.34
C VAL A 204 -2.40 -14.33 27.27
N GLN A 205 -1.67 -15.38 26.88
CA GLN A 205 -1.39 -16.54 27.72
C GLN A 205 -0.27 -16.31 28.75
N GLY A 206 0.34 -15.11 28.75
CA GLY A 206 1.37 -14.71 29.73
C GLY A 206 2.79 -15.13 29.36
N ARG A 207 3.04 -15.55 28.12
CA ARG A 207 4.39 -15.84 27.62
C ARG A 207 5.11 -14.54 27.28
N THR A 208 6.35 -14.40 27.77
CA THR A 208 7.23 -13.27 27.41
C THR A 208 8.01 -13.62 26.15
N LEU A 209 8.04 -12.69 25.20
CA LEU A 209 8.80 -12.75 23.97
C LEU A 209 9.83 -11.64 23.96
N GLU A 210 11.10 -12.00 23.91
CA GLU A 210 12.21 -11.04 23.77
C GLU A 210 12.66 -10.99 22.31
N LEU A 211 12.59 -9.81 21.71
CA LEU A 211 12.86 -9.62 20.30
C LEU A 211 14.04 -8.66 20.10
N ASP A 212 14.98 -9.07 19.25
CA ASP A 212 16.07 -8.23 18.77
C ASP A 212 15.67 -7.65 17.39
N LEU A 213 15.47 -6.33 17.33
CA LEU A 213 15.11 -5.65 16.09
C LEU A 213 16.33 -5.48 15.18
N PRO A 214 16.20 -5.62 13.86
CA PRO A 214 17.28 -5.41 12.90
C PRO A 214 17.90 -4.02 13.02
N ASP A 215 19.23 -3.94 12.79
CA ASP A 215 20.00 -2.71 12.91
C ASP A 215 20.19 -2.00 11.55
N TYR A 216 19.11 -1.79 10.82
CA TYR A 216 19.13 -0.92 9.65
C TYR A 216 18.36 0.38 9.88
N THR A 217 18.71 1.41 9.11
CA THR A 217 18.05 2.71 9.19
C THR A 217 16.99 2.83 8.11
N MET A 218 15.76 3.16 8.51
CA MET A 218 14.67 3.43 7.57
C MET A 218 14.93 4.71 6.76
N PRO A 219 14.68 4.73 5.44
CA PRO A 219 14.82 5.95 4.64
C PRO A 219 13.78 6.99 5.06
N LYS A 220 14.17 8.27 4.96
CA LYS A 220 13.28 9.41 5.25
C LYS A 220 12.47 9.81 4.02
N THR A 221 11.74 8.87 3.45
CA THR A 221 10.85 9.06 2.31
C THR A 221 9.67 8.10 2.44
N LYS A 222 8.67 8.18 1.55
CA LYS A 222 7.57 7.22 1.51
C LYS A 222 8.12 5.81 1.39
N ASN A 223 7.81 4.93 2.34
CA ASN A 223 8.48 3.64 2.47
C ASN A 223 7.60 2.54 3.05
N ALA A 224 7.57 1.40 2.37
CA ALA A 224 6.98 0.13 2.80
C ALA A 224 7.97 -1.03 2.64
N SER A 225 9.29 -0.75 2.71
CA SER A 225 10.37 -1.72 2.46
C SER A 225 10.82 -2.38 3.76
N GLY A 226 10.37 -3.61 3.99
CA GLY A 226 10.80 -4.42 5.13
C GLY A 226 10.04 -4.14 6.42
N TYR A 227 10.51 -4.71 7.52
CA TYR A 227 9.95 -4.44 8.84
C TYR A 227 10.19 -2.98 9.22
N PHE A 228 9.21 -2.37 9.86
CA PHE A 228 9.45 -1.06 10.45
C PHE A 228 10.33 -1.23 11.69
N VAL A 229 11.46 -0.53 11.71
CA VAL A 229 12.40 -0.56 12.83
C VAL A 229 12.94 0.83 13.13
N ALA A 230 12.95 1.17 14.40
CA ALA A 230 13.57 2.39 14.93
C ALA A 230 13.98 2.14 16.39
N ASP A 231 14.88 2.98 16.90
CA ASP A 231 15.18 2.97 18.33
C ASP A 231 13.94 3.42 19.11
N ASP A 232 13.66 2.76 20.22
CA ASP A 232 12.54 3.08 21.11
C ASP A 232 11.16 3.11 20.42
N MET A 233 10.98 2.34 19.34
CA MET A 233 9.74 2.30 18.55
C MET A 233 8.58 1.71 19.34
N ASP A 234 7.36 2.09 18.97
CA ASP A 234 6.14 1.46 19.46
C ASP A 234 6.01 0.03 18.90
N ALA A 235 5.68 -0.92 19.76
CA ALA A 235 5.59 -2.34 19.44
C ALA A 235 4.61 -2.67 18.29
N ILE A 236 3.48 -1.95 18.22
CA ILE A 236 2.45 -2.17 17.19
C ILE A 236 3.02 -1.94 15.79
N ASP A 237 3.99 -1.03 15.65
CA ASP A 237 4.58 -0.68 14.35
C ASP A 237 5.37 -1.83 13.71
N LEU A 238 5.85 -2.79 14.49
CA LEU A 238 6.53 -3.97 13.98
C LEU A 238 5.61 -4.85 13.09
N PHE A 239 4.34 -4.96 13.46
CA PHE A 239 3.38 -5.82 12.76
C PHE A 239 2.72 -5.14 11.55
N ILE A 240 2.77 -3.80 11.47
CA ILE A 240 2.25 -3.02 10.35
C ILE A 240 3.31 -2.96 9.24
N GLY A 241 3.00 -3.57 8.10
CA GLY A 241 3.95 -3.73 6.98
C GLY A 241 4.77 -5.03 7.04
N ALA A 242 4.46 -5.96 7.97
CA ALA A 242 5.19 -7.21 8.13
C ALA A 242 4.85 -8.28 7.07
N CYS A 243 4.02 -8.00 6.09
CA CYS A 243 3.66 -8.90 4.99
C CYS A 243 3.16 -10.29 5.44
N GLY A 244 2.50 -10.40 6.61
CA GLY A 244 1.99 -11.66 7.16
C GLY A 244 3.08 -12.65 7.60
N THR A 245 4.30 -12.17 7.88
CA THR A 245 5.43 -13.04 8.28
C THR A 245 5.57 -13.21 9.78
N LEU A 246 5.05 -12.27 10.60
CA LEU A 246 5.20 -12.24 12.05
C LEU A 246 3.97 -12.72 12.81
N GLY A 247 2.83 -12.83 12.14
CA GLY A 247 1.56 -13.25 12.72
C GLY A 247 0.39 -12.96 11.78
N VAL A 248 -0.81 -13.34 12.20
CA VAL A 248 -2.06 -13.13 11.48
C VAL A 248 -2.87 -12.06 12.22
N ILE A 249 -3.10 -10.93 11.58
CA ILE A 249 -3.96 -9.87 12.13
C ILE A 249 -5.41 -10.37 12.14
N THR A 250 -6.05 -10.35 13.31
CA THR A 250 -7.44 -10.82 13.51
C THR A 250 -8.40 -9.71 13.94
N GLU A 251 -7.87 -8.62 14.48
CA GLU A 251 -8.62 -7.40 14.79
C GLU A 251 -7.75 -6.17 14.55
N LEU A 252 -8.39 -5.06 14.16
CA LEU A 252 -7.77 -3.75 14.05
C LEU A 252 -8.64 -2.73 14.77
N GLU A 253 -8.00 -1.80 15.48
CA GLU A 253 -8.61 -0.53 15.85
C GLU A 253 -7.99 0.57 14.98
N ILE A 254 -8.83 1.32 14.27
CA ILE A 254 -8.40 2.36 13.33
C ILE A 254 -8.96 3.73 13.72
N ALA A 255 -8.10 4.74 13.63
CA ALA A 255 -8.46 6.13 13.88
C ALA A 255 -9.12 6.77 12.65
N LEU A 256 -10.28 7.39 12.84
CA LEU A 256 -10.97 8.15 11.82
C LEU A 256 -10.58 9.63 11.90
N GLN A 257 -10.73 10.36 10.81
CA GLN A 257 -10.47 11.79 10.72
C GLN A 257 -11.76 12.51 10.31
N ALA A 258 -11.92 13.77 10.72
CA ALA A 258 -12.96 14.61 10.17
C ALA A 258 -12.72 14.86 8.68
N ALA A 259 -13.77 14.69 7.88
CA ALA A 259 -13.67 14.94 6.44
C ALA A 259 -13.49 16.45 6.17
N PRO A 260 -12.67 16.83 5.15
CA PRO A 260 -12.57 18.22 4.73
C PRO A 260 -13.93 18.72 4.24
N ALA A 261 -14.28 19.96 4.56
CA ALA A 261 -15.56 20.54 4.15
C ALA A 261 -15.58 20.88 2.65
N VAL A 262 -14.42 21.20 2.09
CA VAL A 262 -14.25 21.55 0.67
C VAL A 262 -13.09 20.75 0.08
N VAL A 263 -13.35 20.08 -1.04
CA VAL A 263 -12.33 19.38 -1.82
C VAL A 263 -12.33 19.93 -3.23
N TRP A 264 -11.19 20.50 -3.65
CA TRP A 264 -10.97 20.94 -5.03
C TRP A 264 -9.85 20.16 -5.68
N GLY A 265 -9.96 19.93 -7.00
CA GLY A 265 -8.91 19.29 -7.80
C GLY A 265 -8.44 20.23 -8.91
N VAL A 266 -7.12 20.32 -9.12
CA VAL A 266 -6.53 21.14 -10.19
C VAL A 266 -5.56 20.29 -10.98
N SER A 267 -5.84 20.09 -12.28
CA SER A 267 -4.91 19.45 -13.22
C SER A 267 -4.18 20.53 -14.00
N CYS A 268 -2.86 20.61 -13.85
CA CYS A 268 -1.98 21.54 -14.53
C CYS A 268 -1.21 20.81 -15.63
N PHE A 269 -1.29 21.30 -16.87
CA PHE A 269 -0.62 20.69 -18.02
C PHE A 269 0.61 21.48 -18.43
N PHE A 270 1.69 20.77 -18.76
CA PHE A 270 2.97 21.33 -19.14
C PHE A 270 3.45 20.77 -20.48
N ASP A 271 4.20 21.57 -21.23
CA ASP A 271 4.86 21.20 -22.48
C ASP A 271 6.20 20.48 -22.26
N SER A 272 6.70 20.44 -21.02
CA SER A 272 7.95 19.77 -20.66
C SER A 272 7.92 19.21 -19.24
N GLU A 273 8.70 18.13 -19.03
CA GLU A 273 8.88 17.48 -17.73
C GLU A 273 9.62 18.40 -16.74
N ASP A 274 10.61 19.16 -17.22
CA ASP A 274 11.40 20.05 -16.36
C ASP A 274 10.53 21.15 -15.72
N LYS A 275 9.52 21.67 -16.44
CA LYS A 275 8.53 22.61 -15.89
C LYS A 275 7.67 21.94 -14.80
N ALA A 276 7.21 20.71 -15.04
CA ALA A 276 6.40 19.97 -14.08
C ALA A 276 7.18 19.64 -12.80
N VAL A 277 8.46 19.30 -12.91
CA VAL A 277 9.35 19.09 -11.75
C VAL A 277 9.53 20.40 -10.98
N SER A 278 9.86 21.50 -11.67
CA SER A 278 9.99 22.84 -11.07
C SER A 278 8.70 23.28 -10.36
N PHE A 279 7.54 23.04 -10.99
CA PHE A 279 6.24 23.29 -10.37
C PHE A 279 6.06 22.46 -9.10
N THR A 280 6.34 21.15 -9.16
CA THR A 280 6.20 20.24 -8.00
C THR A 280 7.07 20.67 -6.82
N ASP A 281 8.34 21.02 -7.07
CA ASP A 281 9.25 21.48 -6.01
C ASP A 281 8.81 22.81 -5.41
N SER A 282 8.22 23.68 -6.23
CA SER A 282 7.78 25.02 -5.82
C SER A 282 6.42 24.99 -5.10
N VAL A 283 5.51 24.10 -5.48
CA VAL A 283 4.15 24.02 -4.91
C VAL A 283 4.13 23.40 -3.51
N ARG A 284 5.02 22.46 -3.23
CA ARG A 284 5.11 21.75 -1.93
C ARG A 284 5.26 22.68 -0.71
N PRO A 285 6.17 23.65 -0.69
CA PRO A 285 6.33 24.55 0.46
C PRO A 285 5.27 25.65 0.53
N VAL A 286 4.48 25.85 -0.53
CA VAL A 286 3.52 26.97 -0.66
C VAL A 286 2.11 26.54 -0.27
N LEU A 287 1.65 25.37 -0.73
CA LEU A 287 0.30 24.88 -0.43
C LEU A 287 0.27 24.15 0.92
N SER A 288 -0.51 24.67 1.86
CA SER A 288 -0.68 24.10 3.20
C SER A 288 -1.76 23.01 3.24
N HIS A 289 -2.67 23.00 2.26
CA HIS A 289 -3.85 22.14 2.21
C HIS A 289 -3.84 21.19 1.00
N ALA A 290 -2.66 20.97 0.40
CA ALA A 290 -2.52 19.95 -0.64
C ALA A 290 -2.67 18.55 -0.04
N ALA A 291 -3.72 17.81 -0.42
CA ALA A 291 -3.96 16.44 0.00
C ALA A 291 -3.20 15.43 -0.86
N ALA A 292 -3.08 15.70 -2.15
CA ALA A 292 -2.36 14.86 -3.11
C ALA A 292 -1.68 15.72 -4.18
N ILE A 293 -0.51 15.27 -4.67
CA ILE A 293 0.16 15.83 -5.85
C ILE A 293 0.56 14.65 -6.73
N GLU A 294 -0.14 14.52 -7.88
CA GLU A 294 -0.03 13.37 -8.78
C GLU A 294 0.59 13.77 -10.12
N TYR A 295 1.26 12.84 -10.76
CA TYR A 295 2.03 13.05 -11.99
C TYR A 295 1.58 12.07 -13.09
N PHE A 296 1.60 12.55 -14.33
CA PHE A 296 1.36 11.74 -15.54
C PHE A 296 2.30 12.22 -16.64
N ASP A 297 3.16 11.36 -17.15
CA ASP A 297 4.10 11.68 -18.21
C ASP A 297 3.47 11.68 -19.61
N ALA A 298 4.27 11.98 -20.63
CA ALA A 298 3.84 11.97 -22.01
C ALA A 298 3.31 10.62 -22.47
N GLY A 299 3.94 9.51 -22.01
CA GLY A 299 3.50 8.15 -22.31
C GLY A 299 2.11 7.85 -21.77
N ALA A 300 1.84 8.26 -20.52
CA ALA A 300 0.53 8.13 -19.89
C ALA A 300 -0.54 8.95 -20.62
N LEU A 301 -0.23 10.22 -20.97
CA LEU A 301 -1.16 11.08 -21.71
C LEU A 301 -1.45 10.55 -23.12
N ASP A 302 -0.46 9.98 -23.80
CA ASP A 302 -0.64 9.39 -25.14
C ASP A 302 -1.50 8.11 -25.09
N ILE A 303 -1.39 7.32 -24.03
CA ILE A 303 -2.29 6.18 -23.79
C ILE A 303 -3.74 6.68 -23.65
N LEU A 304 -3.97 7.74 -22.84
CA LEU A 304 -5.32 8.30 -22.66
C LEU A 304 -5.90 8.90 -23.95
N ARG A 305 -5.08 9.58 -24.77
CA ARG A 305 -5.50 10.09 -26.10
C ARG A 305 -5.98 8.93 -26.99
N ARG A 306 -5.19 7.86 -27.09
CA ARG A 306 -5.53 6.66 -27.87
C ARG A 306 -6.81 5.99 -27.36
N GLN A 307 -6.93 5.80 -26.04
CA GLN A 307 -8.11 5.16 -25.44
C GLN A 307 -9.39 5.96 -25.69
N ARG A 308 -9.33 7.29 -25.55
CA ARG A 308 -10.48 8.17 -25.83
C ARG A 308 -10.97 8.04 -27.29
N GLU A 309 -10.06 7.85 -28.25
CA GLU A 309 -10.39 7.71 -29.67
C GLU A 309 -10.89 6.30 -30.04
N GLN A 310 -10.38 5.27 -29.39
CA GLN A 310 -10.57 3.87 -29.80
C GLN A 310 -11.61 3.11 -28.98
N SER A 311 -11.94 3.59 -27.78
CA SER A 311 -12.82 2.88 -26.85
C SER A 311 -13.97 3.76 -26.37
N THR A 312 -15.21 3.24 -26.52
CA THR A 312 -16.42 3.91 -26.01
C THR A 312 -16.43 4.03 -24.49
N ALA A 313 -15.75 3.13 -23.77
CA ALA A 313 -15.61 3.19 -22.31
C ALA A 313 -14.86 4.43 -21.85
N PHE A 314 -13.95 4.96 -22.66
CA PHE A 314 -13.14 6.14 -22.37
C PHE A 314 -13.56 7.41 -23.13
N ALA A 315 -14.68 7.36 -23.86
CA ALA A 315 -15.16 8.48 -24.68
C ALA A 315 -15.49 9.74 -23.86
N SER A 316 -15.80 9.58 -22.57
CA SER A 316 -16.08 10.68 -21.64
C SER A 316 -14.82 11.37 -21.08
N LEU A 317 -13.62 10.83 -21.34
CA LEU A 317 -12.39 11.52 -20.96
C LEU A 317 -12.31 12.90 -21.64
N PRO A 318 -11.87 13.94 -20.93
CA PRO A 318 -11.65 15.25 -21.55
C PRO A 318 -10.64 15.17 -22.70
N ALA A 319 -10.80 16.07 -23.68
CA ALA A 319 -9.84 16.17 -24.78
C ALA A 319 -8.54 16.79 -24.23
N LEU A 320 -7.44 16.05 -24.38
CA LEU A 320 -6.11 16.52 -24.01
C LEU A 320 -5.49 17.32 -25.16
N ASP A 321 -4.95 18.51 -24.85
CA ASP A 321 -4.15 19.25 -25.82
C ASP A 321 -2.98 18.39 -26.32
N LYS A 322 -2.73 18.42 -27.62
CA LYS A 322 -1.64 17.66 -28.27
C LYS A 322 -0.25 18.10 -27.80
N ASP A 323 -0.11 19.36 -27.38
CA ASP A 323 1.15 19.94 -26.92
C ASP A 323 1.42 19.67 -25.43
N ALA A 324 0.42 19.22 -24.66
CA ALA A 324 0.60 18.76 -23.29
C ALA A 324 1.45 17.48 -23.23
N LYS A 325 2.59 17.56 -22.56
CA LYS A 325 3.53 16.44 -22.36
C LYS A 325 3.46 15.84 -20.96
N VAL A 326 3.06 16.64 -19.98
CA VAL A 326 2.98 16.24 -18.59
C VAL A 326 1.73 16.83 -17.97
N CYS A 327 1.09 16.11 -17.07
CA CYS A 327 0.06 16.63 -16.18
C CYS A 327 0.51 16.46 -14.72
N VAL A 328 0.38 17.52 -13.92
CA VAL A 328 0.45 17.46 -12.46
C VAL A 328 -0.92 17.79 -11.90
N TYR A 329 -1.52 16.86 -11.18
CA TYR A 329 -2.78 17.04 -10.48
C TYR A 329 -2.51 17.38 -9.02
N VAL A 330 -3.18 18.40 -8.50
CA VAL A 330 -3.15 18.79 -7.09
C VAL A 330 -4.55 18.69 -6.52
N GLU A 331 -4.72 17.98 -5.40
CA GLU A 331 -5.96 17.94 -4.63
C GLU A 331 -5.82 18.83 -3.40
N LEU A 332 -6.80 19.66 -3.15
CA LEU A 332 -6.86 20.58 -2.02
C LEU A 332 -7.99 20.13 -1.08
N ASP A 333 -7.64 19.86 0.19
CA ASP A 333 -8.58 19.54 1.26
C ASP A 333 -8.65 20.73 2.22
N CYS A 334 -9.78 21.46 2.21
CA CYS A 334 -9.92 22.75 2.91
C CYS A 334 -11.10 22.75 3.88
N ASP A 335 -11.05 23.67 4.85
CA ASP A 335 -12.11 23.85 5.84
C ASP A 335 -13.29 24.66 5.28
N ASP A 336 -13.03 25.54 4.31
CA ASP A 336 -14.06 26.33 3.64
C ASP A 336 -13.63 26.78 2.22
N GLU A 337 -14.55 27.41 1.49
CA GLU A 337 -14.30 27.91 0.13
C GLU A 337 -13.33 29.11 0.08
N ALA A 338 -13.23 29.89 1.14
CA ALA A 338 -12.30 31.01 1.20
C ALA A 338 -10.86 30.52 1.23
N GLN A 339 -10.60 29.52 2.08
CA GLN A 339 -9.30 28.84 2.14
C GLN A 339 -8.96 28.13 0.83
N ALA A 340 -9.91 27.40 0.23
CA ALA A 340 -9.70 26.76 -1.06
C ALA A 340 -9.40 27.78 -2.18
N THR A 341 -10.00 28.96 -2.12
CA THR A 341 -9.74 30.05 -3.06
C THR A 341 -8.32 30.64 -2.87
N GLU A 342 -7.88 30.83 -1.64
CA GLU A 342 -6.53 31.30 -1.32
C GLU A 342 -5.47 30.30 -1.82
N GLU A 343 -5.65 29.00 -1.54
CA GLU A 343 -4.77 27.94 -2.04
C GLU A 343 -4.72 27.91 -3.58
N LEU A 344 -5.85 28.11 -4.25
CA LEU A 344 -5.89 28.18 -5.71
C LEU A 344 -5.12 29.39 -6.26
N TYR A 345 -5.16 30.55 -5.61
CA TYR A 345 -4.33 31.70 -5.98
C TYR A 345 -2.84 31.42 -5.80
N HIS A 346 -2.45 30.79 -4.70
CA HIS A 346 -1.08 30.37 -4.47
C HIS A 346 -0.61 29.37 -5.52
N LEU A 347 -1.45 28.40 -5.89
CA LEU A 347 -1.16 27.44 -6.95
C LEU A 347 -0.96 28.13 -8.31
N GLY A 348 -1.85 29.05 -8.70
CA GLY A 348 -1.74 29.82 -9.95
C GLY A 348 -0.45 30.63 -10.02
N TRP A 349 -0.06 31.28 -8.93
CA TRP A 349 1.21 32.01 -8.84
C TRP A 349 2.42 31.09 -9.04
N VAL A 350 2.45 29.93 -8.39
CA VAL A 350 3.53 28.95 -8.55
C VAL A 350 3.54 28.37 -9.98
N LEU A 351 2.35 28.12 -10.55
CA LEU A 351 2.19 27.63 -11.92
C LEU A 351 2.84 28.59 -12.95
N GLU A 352 2.57 29.89 -12.82
CA GLU A 352 3.13 30.91 -13.66
C GLU A 352 4.67 30.98 -13.53
N LEU A 353 5.20 30.94 -12.29
CA LEU A 353 6.65 30.92 -12.03
C LEU A 353 7.34 29.70 -12.65
N ALA A 354 6.68 28.55 -12.70
CA ALA A 354 7.19 27.34 -13.34
C ALA A 354 7.03 27.37 -14.88
N GLY A 355 6.48 28.45 -15.46
CA GLY A 355 6.25 28.60 -16.91
C GLY A 355 5.06 27.80 -17.42
N GLY A 356 4.09 27.49 -16.55
CA GLY A 356 2.76 26.98 -16.90
C GLY A 356 1.80 28.11 -17.26
N SER A 357 0.54 27.78 -17.53
CA SER A 357 -0.52 28.72 -17.88
C SER A 357 -1.85 28.30 -17.30
N ASP A 358 -2.64 29.28 -16.83
CA ASP A 358 -4.01 29.06 -16.34
C ASP A 358 -4.90 28.48 -17.44
N ASP A 359 -4.68 28.87 -18.71
CA ASP A 359 -5.41 28.33 -19.86
C ASP A 359 -5.17 26.81 -20.06
N ALA A 360 -4.08 26.27 -19.50
CA ALA A 360 -3.72 24.86 -19.53
C ALA A 360 -4.03 24.18 -18.19
N THR A 361 -5.16 24.50 -17.57
CA THR A 361 -5.61 23.90 -16.31
C THR A 361 -7.05 23.41 -16.38
N TRP A 362 -7.34 22.36 -15.59
CA TRP A 362 -8.71 21.95 -15.29
C TRP A 362 -8.95 22.08 -13.81
N VAL A 363 -9.92 22.90 -13.42
CA VAL A 363 -10.29 23.10 -12.02
C VAL A 363 -11.62 22.41 -11.75
N ALA A 364 -11.62 21.47 -10.80
CA ALA A 364 -12.78 20.72 -10.35
C ALA A 364 -13.23 21.22 -8.98
N ARG A 365 -14.36 21.89 -8.93
CA ARG A 365 -15.00 22.39 -7.70
C ARG A 365 -16.22 21.60 -7.30
N THR A 366 -16.91 21.02 -8.28
CA THR A 366 -18.13 20.24 -8.05
C THR A 366 -17.81 18.75 -7.95
N GLU A 367 -18.73 17.96 -7.37
CA GLU A 367 -18.61 16.50 -7.32
C GLU A 367 -18.46 15.90 -8.72
N VAL A 368 -19.22 16.40 -9.69
CA VAL A 368 -19.18 15.91 -11.09
C VAL A 368 -17.81 16.15 -11.72
N ASP A 369 -17.22 17.34 -11.49
CA ASP A 369 -15.89 17.66 -12.02
C ASP A 369 -14.82 16.78 -11.37
N ARG A 370 -14.91 16.56 -10.04
CA ARG A 370 -13.99 15.66 -9.32
C ARG A 370 -14.09 14.22 -9.80
N GLU A 371 -15.30 13.71 -10.08
CA GLU A 371 -15.49 12.38 -10.65
C GLU A 371 -14.84 12.28 -12.04
N CYS A 372 -14.93 13.33 -12.88
CA CYS A 372 -14.27 13.38 -14.16
C CYS A 372 -12.73 13.31 -14.02
N GLN A 373 -12.15 14.07 -13.09
CA GLN A 373 -10.71 14.01 -12.82
C GLN A 373 -10.29 12.68 -12.17
N ARG A 374 -11.12 12.08 -11.33
CA ARG A 374 -10.89 10.75 -10.77
C ARG A 374 -10.87 9.70 -11.88
N PHE A 375 -11.84 9.73 -12.79
CA PHE A 375 -11.87 8.86 -13.95
C PHE A 375 -10.63 9.02 -14.82
N PHE A 376 -10.19 10.25 -15.09
CA PHE A 376 -8.95 10.53 -15.81
C PHE A 376 -7.73 9.86 -15.15
N ARG A 377 -7.56 10.01 -13.84
CA ARG A 377 -6.44 9.43 -13.09
C ARG A 377 -6.46 7.89 -13.11
N HIS A 378 -7.62 7.27 -12.93
CA HIS A 378 -7.77 5.82 -12.91
C HIS A 378 -7.70 5.18 -14.31
N ALA A 379 -8.01 5.92 -15.36
CA ALA A 379 -7.97 5.42 -16.73
C ALA A 379 -6.55 5.05 -17.20
N VAL A 380 -5.49 5.66 -16.65
CA VAL A 380 -4.09 5.32 -17.00
C VAL A 380 -3.72 3.90 -16.56
N PRO A 381 -3.75 3.53 -15.27
CA PRO A 381 -3.42 2.18 -14.83
C PRO A 381 -4.35 1.12 -15.44
N GLU A 382 -5.63 1.43 -15.63
CA GLU A 382 -6.59 0.53 -16.28
C GLU A 382 -6.19 0.26 -17.74
N SER A 383 -5.88 1.30 -18.51
CA SER A 383 -5.45 1.18 -19.90
C SER A 383 -4.14 0.40 -20.05
N VAL A 384 -3.19 0.61 -19.14
CA VAL A 384 -1.94 -0.13 -19.10
C VAL A 384 -2.20 -1.61 -18.81
N ASN A 385 -3.06 -1.93 -17.83
CA ASN A 385 -3.42 -3.31 -17.54
C ASN A 385 -4.08 -3.99 -18.74
N MET A 386 -5.01 -3.31 -19.44
CA MET A 386 -5.63 -3.81 -20.68
C MET A 386 -4.59 -4.10 -21.77
N LEU A 387 -3.62 -3.20 -21.98
CA LEU A 387 -2.54 -3.38 -22.95
C LEU A 387 -1.66 -4.60 -22.62
N ILE A 388 -1.29 -4.76 -21.36
CA ILE A 388 -0.50 -5.91 -20.91
C ILE A 388 -1.30 -7.21 -21.08
N ASP A 389 -2.58 -7.23 -20.70
CA ASP A 389 -3.43 -8.42 -20.86
C ASP A 389 -3.63 -8.79 -22.34
N GLU A 390 -3.69 -7.81 -23.25
CA GLU A 390 -3.71 -8.04 -24.70
C GLU A 390 -2.41 -8.70 -25.18
N ARG A 391 -1.24 -8.16 -24.79
CA ARG A 391 0.07 -8.70 -25.17
C ARG A 391 0.30 -10.11 -24.60
N ARG A 392 -0.20 -10.39 -23.41
CA ARG A 392 -0.17 -11.73 -22.78
C ARG A 392 -0.90 -12.81 -23.57
N ARG A 393 -1.88 -12.47 -24.40
CA ARG A 393 -2.56 -13.44 -25.28
C ARG A 393 -1.59 -14.05 -26.29
N THR A 394 -0.56 -13.29 -26.69
CA THR A 394 0.47 -13.73 -27.64
C THR A 394 1.68 -14.30 -26.91
N ASP A 395 2.08 -13.72 -25.80
CA ASP A 395 3.22 -14.18 -24.97
C ASP A 395 2.82 -14.19 -23.48
N PRO A 396 2.41 -15.34 -22.92
CA PRO A 396 1.98 -15.46 -21.52
C PRO A 396 3.07 -15.14 -20.49
N THR A 397 4.34 -15.09 -20.90
CA THR A 397 5.47 -14.79 -20.01
C THR A 397 5.56 -13.30 -19.64
N ILE A 398 4.90 -12.43 -20.41
CA ILE A 398 4.85 -11.00 -20.14
C ILE A 398 4.03 -10.74 -18.86
N THR A 399 4.57 -9.93 -17.96
CA THR A 399 3.86 -9.41 -16.80
C THR A 399 3.98 -7.89 -16.75
N LYS A 400 3.16 -7.25 -15.93
CA LYS A 400 3.30 -5.83 -15.68
C LYS A 400 4.63 -5.56 -14.95
N LEU A 401 5.42 -4.63 -15.48
CA LEU A 401 6.65 -4.15 -14.88
C LEU A 401 6.43 -2.70 -14.42
N GLY A 402 6.04 -2.50 -13.17
CA GLY A 402 5.81 -1.20 -12.55
C GLY A 402 6.78 -0.95 -11.40
N SER A 403 7.52 0.15 -11.42
CA SER A 403 8.34 0.56 -10.29
C SER A 403 7.45 1.02 -9.13
N ASP A 404 8.01 0.95 -7.92
CA ASP A 404 7.36 1.38 -6.68
C ASP A 404 8.44 2.00 -5.77
N MET A 405 9.26 2.86 -6.36
CA MET A 405 10.44 3.43 -5.71
C MET A 405 10.21 4.90 -5.39
N SER A 406 10.73 5.35 -4.25
CA SER A 406 10.68 6.75 -3.83
C SER A 406 12.05 7.27 -3.45
N VAL A 407 12.24 8.57 -3.54
CA VAL A 407 13.50 9.23 -3.16
C VAL A 407 13.24 10.43 -2.24
N PRO A 408 14.25 10.91 -1.49
CA PRO A 408 14.15 12.17 -0.75
C PRO A 408 13.84 13.37 -1.65
N ASN A 409 13.21 14.42 -1.12
CA ASN A 409 12.78 15.59 -1.90
C ASN A 409 13.89 16.20 -2.76
N ALA A 410 15.11 16.31 -2.22
CA ALA A 410 16.25 16.87 -2.95
C ALA A 410 16.74 16.01 -4.14
N ARG A 411 16.17 14.81 -4.34
CA ARG A 411 16.59 13.85 -5.37
C ARG A 411 15.54 13.63 -6.46
N LEU A 412 14.41 14.38 -6.45
CA LEU A 412 13.35 14.23 -7.44
C LEU A 412 13.86 14.41 -8.88
N ALA A 413 14.58 15.50 -9.15
CA ALA A 413 15.12 15.76 -10.48
C ALA A 413 16.10 14.65 -10.93
N ASP A 414 16.92 14.15 -10.00
CA ASP A 414 17.90 13.11 -10.29
C ASP A 414 17.24 11.77 -10.66
N VAL A 415 16.21 11.35 -9.92
CA VAL A 415 15.51 10.09 -10.22
C VAL A 415 14.71 10.17 -11.52
N ILE A 416 14.10 11.32 -11.83
CA ILE A 416 13.42 11.53 -13.10
C ILE A 416 14.43 11.50 -14.26
N ALA A 417 15.60 12.13 -14.12
CA ALA A 417 16.66 12.08 -15.11
C ALA A 417 17.19 10.65 -15.31
N LEU A 418 17.33 9.87 -14.24
CA LEU A 418 17.71 8.45 -14.29
C LEU A 418 16.69 7.65 -15.12
N TYR A 419 15.40 7.75 -14.81
CA TYR A 419 14.36 7.04 -15.55
C TYR A 419 14.34 7.44 -17.03
N ARG A 420 14.34 8.75 -17.31
CA ARG A 420 14.32 9.29 -18.69
C ARG A 420 15.51 8.80 -19.52
N SER A 421 16.74 8.92 -19.00
CA SER A 421 17.95 8.54 -19.75
C SER A 421 18.00 7.03 -20.02
N THR A 422 17.76 6.22 -19.00
CA THR A 422 17.84 4.76 -19.13
C THR A 422 16.72 4.17 -20.00
N LEU A 423 15.52 4.73 -19.96
CA LEU A 423 14.42 4.36 -20.87
C LEU A 423 14.75 4.76 -22.31
N ALA A 424 15.29 5.96 -22.55
CA ALA A 424 15.69 6.40 -23.89
C ALA A 424 16.79 5.49 -24.45
N GLU A 425 17.81 5.14 -23.68
CA GLU A 425 18.89 4.24 -24.08
C GLU A 425 18.39 2.80 -24.36
N SER A 426 17.43 2.34 -23.56
CA SER A 426 16.89 1.00 -23.71
C SER A 426 15.96 0.88 -24.91
N GLY A 427 15.28 1.95 -25.33
CA GLY A 427 14.24 1.93 -26.36
C GLY A 427 12.98 1.14 -25.95
N LEU A 428 12.79 0.89 -24.67
CA LEU A 428 11.60 0.22 -24.12
C LEU A 428 10.43 1.21 -24.09
N GLU A 429 9.24 0.72 -24.47
CA GLU A 429 7.99 1.48 -24.32
C GLU A 429 7.65 1.63 -22.85
N SER A 430 7.25 2.82 -22.43
CA SER A 430 6.95 3.10 -21.03
C SER A 430 5.87 4.16 -20.86
N ALA A 431 5.26 4.17 -19.68
CA ALA A 431 4.40 5.23 -19.19
C ALA A 431 4.61 5.40 -17.68
N ALA A 432 4.71 6.65 -17.22
CA ALA A 432 4.90 6.95 -15.81
C ALA A 432 3.74 7.78 -15.26
N TRP A 433 3.33 7.44 -14.05
CA TRP A 433 2.36 8.21 -13.26
C TRP A 433 2.63 7.99 -11.76
N GLY A 434 1.93 8.71 -10.90
CA GLY A 434 1.97 8.43 -9.46
C GLY A 434 2.19 9.68 -8.61
N HIS A 435 2.60 9.45 -7.40
CA HIS A 435 2.57 10.36 -6.26
C HIS A 435 3.82 11.24 -6.21
N ILE A 436 3.96 12.15 -7.20
CA ILE A 436 5.15 13.02 -7.30
C ILE A 436 5.33 13.88 -6.05
N GLY A 437 4.25 14.21 -5.35
CA GLY A 437 4.31 14.91 -4.05
C GLY A 437 5.21 14.21 -3.03
N ASN A 438 5.24 12.89 -3.04
CA ASN A 438 6.11 12.04 -2.22
C ASN A 438 7.37 11.54 -2.97
N ASN A 439 7.69 12.07 -4.13
CA ASN A 439 8.77 11.59 -5.03
C ASN A 439 8.66 10.09 -5.34
N HIS A 440 7.45 9.61 -5.47
CA HIS A 440 7.11 8.22 -5.74
C HIS A 440 6.40 8.13 -7.09
N LEU A 441 7.09 7.62 -8.09
CA LEU A 441 6.58 7.44 -9.45
C LEU A 441 6.47 5.95 -9.79
N HIS A 442 5.32 5.57 -10.35
CA HIS A 442 5.12 4.27 -10.96
C HIS A 442 5.56 4.35 -12.43
N VAL A 443 6.83 4.08 -12.68
CA VAL A 443 7.34 3.96 -14.04
C VAL A 443 7.04 2.55 -14.53
N ASN A 444 6.13 2.44 -15.49
CA ASN A 444 5.72 1.17 -16.06
C ASN A 444 6.41 0.97 -17.39
N ILE A 445 7.20 -0.10 -17.49
CA ILE A 445 7.71 -0.62 -18.76
C ILE A 445 6.61 -1.50 -19.36
N LEU A 446 6.35 -1.30 -20.64
CA LEU A 446 5.29 -1.96 -21.41
C LEU A 446 5.92 -2.98 -22.37
N PRO A 447 6.31 -4.19 -21.89
CA PRO A 447 7.02 -5.16 -22.72
C PRO A 447 6.19 -5.60 -23.93
N ARG A 448 6.80 -5.68 -25.09
CA ARG A 448 6.20 -6.20 -26.33
C ARG A 448 6.38 -7.71 -26.45
N ASP A 449 7.43 -8.24 -25.82
CA ASP A 449 7.83 -9.65 -25.81
C ASP A 449 8.65 -10.02 -24.58
N ALA A 450 9.02 -11.30 -24.46
CA ALA A 450 9.84 -11.82 -23.36
C ALA A 450 11.23 -11.18 -23.29
N GLN A 451 11.78 -10.66 -24.39
CA GLN A 451 13.07 -9.98 -24.39
C GLN A 451 12.96 -8.60 -23.75
N ASP A 452 11.94 -7.82 -24.12
CA ASP A 452 11.65 -6.54 -23.49
C ASP A 452 11.37 -6.73 -21.99
N HIS A 453 10.65 -7.81 -21.63
CA HIS A 453 10.36 -8.12 -20.23
C HIS A 453 11.65 -8.36 -19.41
N ARG A 454 12.60 -9.17 -19.91
CA ARG A 454 13.89 -9.38 -19.23
C ARG A 454 14.68 -8.09 -19.08
N ARG A 455 14.83 -7.32 -20.18
CA ARG A 455 15.54 -6.02 -20.18
C ARG A 455 14.91 -5.03 -19.21
N GLY A 456 13.59 -5.01 -19.12
CA GLY A 456 12.87 -4.21 -18.15
C GLY A 456 13.15 -4.62 -16.71
N GLY A 457 13.24 -5.93 -16.42
CA GLY A 457 13.66 -6.45 -15.12
C GLY A 457 15.10 -6.07 -14.74
N GLU A 458 16.04 -6.09 -15.72
CA GLU A 458 17.42 -5.63 -15.52
C GLU A 458 17.47 -4.13 -15.19
N LEU A 459 16.64 -3.32 -15.88
CA LEU A 459 16.52 -1.90 -15.60
C LEU A 459 15.98 -1.63 -14.18
N PHE A 460 15.02 -2.39 -13.73
CA PHE A 460 14.48 -2.26 -12.37
C PHE A 460 15.53 -2.60 -11.31
N ALA A 461 16.36 -3.59 -11.54
CA ALA A 461 17.48 -3.92 -10.64
C ALA A 461 18.51 -2.78 -10.59
N GLN A 462 18.82 -2.16 -11.74
CA GLN A 462 19.65 -0.96 -11.80
C GLN A 462 19.01 0.20 -11.01
N TRP A 463 17.75 0.50 -11.24
CA TRP A 463 17.04 1.56 -10.54
C TRP A 463 16.98 1.34 -9.03
N ALA A 464 16.79 0.09 -8.57
CA ALA A 464 16.81 -0.24 -7.16
C ALA A 464 18.15 0.13 -6.50
N SER A 465 19.29 -0.15 -7.17
CA SER A 465 20.61 0.23 -6.71
C SER A 465 20.82 1.75 -6.67
N GLU A 466 20.44 2.45 -7.75
CA GLU A 466 20.60 3.90 -7.85
C GLU A 466 19.70 4.66 -6.85
N VAL A 467 18.43 4.23 -6.72
CA VAL A 467 17.50 4.80 -5.74
C VAL A 467 18.00 4.57 -4.31
N THR A 468 18.54 3.39 -4.01
CA THR A 468 19.18 3.13 -2.71
C THR A 468 20.36 4.07 -2.47
N ALA A 469 21.23 4.28 -3.46
CA ALA A 469 22.34 5.22 -3.38
C ALA A 469 21.89 6.67 -3.18
N MET A 470 20.70 7.04 -3.66
CA MET A 470 20.08 8.34 -3.42
C MET A 470 19.46 8.46 -2.01
N GLY A 471 19.48 7.40 -1.18
CA GLY A 471 18.83 7.36 0.12
C GLY A 471 17.30 7.11 0.05
N GLY A 472 16.85 6.52 -1.04
CA GLY A 472 15.44 6.22 -1.32
C GLY A 472 15.01 4.84 -0.83
N ALA A 473 13.75 4.47 -1.16
CA ALA A 473 13.13 3.19 -0.86
C ALA A 473 12.81 2.40 -2.13
N VAL A 474 13.04 1.10 -2.10
CA VAL A 474 12.77 0.18 -3.22
C VAL A 474 11.31 -0.25 -3.32
N SER A 475 10.55 -0.05 -2.25
CA SER A 475 9.09 -0.22 -2.21
C SER A 475 8.47 0.89 -1.37
N ALA A 476 7.76 1.79 -2.03
CA ALA A 476 7.18 2.96 -1.38
C ALA A 476 5.79 2.67 -0.77
N GLU A 477 4.98 1.81 -1.43
CA GLU A 477 3.61 1.54 -0.96
C GLU A 477 3.10 0.11 -1.15
N HIS A 478 3.56 -0.65 -2.16
CA HIS A 478 3.00 -1.98 -2.47
C HIS A 478 3.47 -3.09 -1.52
N GLY A 479 4.38 -2.78 -0.58
CA GLY A 479 5.09 -3.77 0.20
C GLY A 479 6.12 -4.54 -0.65
N VAL A 480 6.86 -5.42 0.00
CA VAL A 480 7.95 -6.18 -0.63
C VAL A 480 7.45 -7.51 -1.19
N GLY A 481 6.65 -8.24 -0.41
CA GLY A 481 6.21 -9.58 -0.76
C GLY A 481 7.36 -10.48 -1.20
N LYS A 482 7.12 -11.31 -2.23
CA LYS A 482 8.12 -12.21 -2.81
C LYS A 482 8.91 -11.56 -3.96
N ILE A 483 8.25 -10.69 -4.74
CA ILE A 483 8.83 -10.13 -5.98
C ILE A 483 10.00 -9.18 -5.68
N LYS A 484 9.92 -8.40 -4.60
CA LYS A 484 10.91 -7.37 -4.28
C LYS A 484 11.90 -7.78 -3.17
N ALA A 485 11.88 -9.04 -2.72
CA ALA A 485 12.80 -9.52 -1.68
C ALA A 485 14.29 -9.28 -2.05
N GLY A 486 14.67 -9.48 -3.33
CA GLY A 486 16.02 -9.18 -3.81
C GLY A 486 16.35 -7.68 -3.79
N PHE A 487 15.36 -6.80 -4.05
CA PHE A 487 15.57 -5.35 -3.96
C PHE A 487 15.71 -4.88 -2.50
N LEU A 488 15.02 -5.54 -1.56
CA LEU A 488 15.19 -5.28 -0.14
C LEU A 488 16.61 -5.61 0.33
N GLU A 489 17.18 -6.74 -0.13
CA GLU A 489 18.59 -7.09 0.12
C GLU A 489 19.56 -6.10 -0.53
N THR A 490 19.26 -5.59 -1.74
CA THR A 490 20.02 -4.50 -2.37
C THR A 490 20.00 -3.24 -1.50
N MET A 491 18.87 -2.93 -0.87
CA MET A 491 18.67 -1.71 -0.09
C MET A 491 19.37 -1.76 1.28
N TYR A 492 19.23 -2.85 2.02
CA TYR A 492 19.71 -2.94 3.41
C TYR A 492 20.94 -3.86 3.59
N GLY A 493 21.27 -4.64 2.57
CA GLY A 493 22.37 -5.60 2.62
C GLY A 493 21.98 -6.95 3.21
N HIS A 494 22.85 -7.94 2.97
CA HIS A 494 22.61 -9.33 3.38
C HIS A 494 22.48 -9.50 4.91
N GLU A 495 23.30 -8.80 5.69
CA GLU A 495 23.29 -8.90 7.16
C GLU A 495 21.94 -8.46 7.74
N ALA A 496 21.38 -7.36 7.25
CA ALA A 496 20.05 -6.91 7.64
C ALA A 496 18.94 -7.92 7.29
N MET A 497 19.09 -8.66 6.18
CA MET A 497 18.16 -9.74 5.84
C MET A 497 18.30 -10.94 6.81
N VAL A 498 19.51 -11.25 7.24
CA VAL A 498 19.75 -12.27 8.27
C VAL A 498 19.14 -11.87 9.61
N GLU A 499 19.30 -10.62 10.05
CA GLU A 499 18.69 -10.10 11.27
C GLU A 499 17.17 -10.10 11.19
N SER A 500 16.59 -9.68 10.06
CA SER A 500 15.15 -9.73 9.82
C SER A 500 14.59 -11.16 9.88
N ALA A 501 15.30 -12.13 9.31
CA ALA A 501 14.90 -13.53 9.37
C ALA A 501 15.05 -14.10 10.80
N ARG A 502 16.07 -13.68 11.57
CA ARG A 502 16.20 -14.04 12.99
C ARG A 502 15.05 -13.48 13.83
N LEU A 503 14.69 -12.20 13.65
CA LEU A 503 13.53 -11.61 14.30
C LEU A 503 12.26 -12.42 14.02
N LYS A 504 12.02 -12.79 12.76
CA LYS A 504 10.91 -13.67 12.42
C LYS A 504 10.95 -14.98 13.21
N LEU A 505 12.12 -15.64 13.31
CA LEU A 505 12.26 -16.91 14.01
C LEU A 505 12.09 -16.81 15.53
N GLN A 506 12.22 -15.63 16.13
CA GLN A 506 11.87 -15.39 17.54
C GLN A 506 10.36 -15.44 17.77
N LEU A 507 9.54 -15.12 16.74
CA LEU A 507 8.07 -15.19 16.81
C LEU A 507 7.49 -16.45 16.14
N ASP A 508 8.16 -17.00 15.16
CA ASP A 508 7.78 -18.18 14.37
C ASP A 508 8.99 -19.11 14.21
N PRO A 509 9.35 -19.87 15.25
CA PRO A 509 10.58 -20.69 15.26
C PRO A 509 10.66 -21.75 14.16
N ALA A 510 9.53 -22.18 13.61
CA ALA A 510 9.49 -23.12 12.48
C ALA A 510 9.53 -22.42 11.11
N GLY A 511 9.48 -21.09 11.06
CA GLY A 511 9.50 -20.30 9.82
C GLY A 511 8.33 -20.59 8.91
N GLN A 512 7.11 -20.77 9.46
CA GLN A 512 5.95 -21.24 8.71
C GLN A 512 5.15 -20.14 8.02
N LEU A 513 5.04 -18.95 8.65
CA LEU A 513 4.19 -17.86 8.14
C LEU A 513 4.86 -17.11 6.99
N GLY A 514 4.11 -16.84 5.93
CA GLY A 514 4.48 -15.92 4.86
C GLY A 514 5.83 -16.21 4.18
N ARG A 515 6.17 -17.48 3.98
CA ARG A 515 7.46 -17.90 3.41
C ARG A 515 7.74 -17.22 2.07
N GLY A 516 8.99 -16.79 1.90
CA GLY A 516 9.46 -16.05 0.71
C GLY A 516 9.12 -14.56 0.70
N ASN A 517 8.25 -14.08 1.61
CA ASN A 517 8.02 -12.64 1.77
C ASN A 517 9.19 -12.00 2.51
N LEU A 518 9.63 -10.83 2.06
CA LEU A 518 10.71 -9.97 2.58
C LEU A 518 12.13 -10.54 2.35
N PHE A 519 12.35 -11.82 2.49
CA PHE A 519 13.64 -12.49 2.28
C PHE A 519 13.44 -13.90 1.73
N SER A 520 14.50 -14.46 1.15
CA SER A 520 14.42 -15.75 0.46
C SER A 520 14.11 -16.90 1.42
N GLU A 521 13.36 -17.89 0.94
CA GLU A 521 13.10 -19.13 1.69
C GLU A 521 14.40 -19.87 2.03
N LYS A 522 15.40 -19.83 1.12
CA LYS A 522 16.70 -20.44 1.34
C LYS A 522 17.38 -19.87 2.58
N LEU A 523 17.40 -18.54 2.74
CA LEU A 523 17.97 -17.90 3.92
C LEU A 523 17.25 -18.35 5.20
N LEU A 524 15.91 -18.39 5.16
CA LEU A 524 15.11 -18.82 6.30
C LEU A 524 15.40 -20.28 6.67
N ASP A 525 15.44 -21.19 5.69
CA ASP A 525 15.72 -22.61 5.92
C ASP A 525 17.13 -22.84 6.48
N GLU A 526 18.15 -22.11 6.00
CA GLU A 526 19.50 -22.18 6.55
C GLU A 526 19.56 -21.76 8.02
N LEU A 527 18.79 -20.76 8.42
CA LEU A 527 18.73 -20.30 9.81
C LEU A 527 17.96 -21.28 10.69
N VAL A 528 16.83 -21.83 10.23
CA VAL A 528 16.07 -22.86 10.94
C VAL A 528 16.94 -24.10 11.20
N GLN A 529 17.72 -24.58 10.20
CA GLN A 529 18.62 -25.72 10.34
C GLN A 529 19.78 -25.47 11.32
N LYS A 530 20.25 -24.22 11.43
CA LYS A 530 21.30 -23.82 12.39
C LYS A 530 20.79 -23.61 13.81
N GLY A 531 19.50 -23.82 14.08
CA GLY A 531 18.92 -23.71 15.41
C GLY A 531 18.33 -22.34 15.74
N GLY A 532 18.13 -21.48 14.74
CA GLY A 532 17.31 -20.26 14.88
C GLY A 532 17.80 -19.18 15.86
N ALA A 533 18.93 -19.36 16.50
CA ALA A 533 19.42 -18.45 17.54
C ALA A 533 20.25 -17.31 16.99
#